data_d9a11f1649117b6df4692488f42f5448
#
_entry.id   d9a11f1649117b6df4692488f42f5448
#
_cell.length_a   1.000
_cell.length_b   1.000
_cell.length_c   1.000
_cell.angle_alpha   90.00
_cell.angle_beta   90.00
_cell.angle_gamma   90.00
#
_symmetry.space_group_name_H-M   'P 1'
#
loop_
_entity.id
_entity.type
_entity.pdbx_description
1 polymer ?
#
loop_
_entity_poly.entity_id
_entity_poly.type
_entity_poly.pdbx_seq_one_letter_code
_entity_poly.pdbx_strand_id
1 'polypeptide(L)'
;GERLSTDELIATCILLLNAGHEATVHTIGNGIKCLLEVDFDPSWLSSQEAVDKTIEEILRFDPPLHMFTRYAYEEIEVGNHTFGFGEKVALMLGATGRDPKVWQVPNKFDPTRDISRNTSFGGGIHFCVGAPLARLELRKALPILFKRHPHMCLLETPLYADIYHFHGLQSLLVKL
;
A
#
# COMPACT_ATOMS: atom_id res chain seq x y z
N GLY A 1 -3.40 -21.33 28.58
CA GLY A 1 -3.45 -20.51 27.36
C GLY A 1 -3.31 -21.43 26.16
N GLU A 2 -4.08 -21.17 25.12
CA GLU A 2 -3.96 -21.88 23.86
C GLU A 2 -2.56 -21.65 23.27
N ARG A 3 -2.00 -22.68 22.67
CA ARG A 3 -0.70 -22.61 22.00
C ARG A 3 -0.89 -23.11 20.57
N LEU A 4 -0.15 -22.53 19.65
CA LEU A 4 -0.09 -23.01 18.28
C LEU A 4 0.54 -24.42 18.27
N SER A 5 0.00 -25.31 17.45
CA SER A 5 0.68 -26.54 17.06
C SER A 5 1.95 -26.22 16.26
N THR A 6 2.81 -27.20 16.07
CA THR A 6 4.03 -27.01 15.26
C THR A 6 3.70 -26.59 13.84
N ASP A 7 2.69 -27.18 13.22
CA ASP A 7 2.29 -26.87 11.84
C ASP A 7 1.69 -25.46 11.73
N GLU A 8 0.86 -25.04 12.68
CA GLU A 8 0.32 -23.67 12.75
C GLU A 8 1.44 -22.64 12.97
N LEU A 9 2.44 -22.96 13.81
CA LEU A 9 3.60 -22.07 14.01
C LEU A 9 4.41 -21.92 12.72
N ILE A 10 4.71 -23.02 12.03
CA ILE A 10 5.43 -23.01 10.75
C ILE A 10 4.66 -22.21 9.72
N ALA A 11 3.36 -22.46 9.56
CA ALA A 11 2.51 -21.73 8.63
C ALA A 11 2.47 -20.21 8.93
N THR A 12 2.40 -19.87 10.22
CA THR A 12 2.43 -18.47 10.66
C THR A 12 3.77 -17.80 10.35
N CYS A 13 4.90 -18.48 10.57
CA CYS A 13 6.22 -17.96 10.24
C CYS A 13 6.38 -17.73 8.73
N ILE A 14 5.91 -18.67 7.89
CA ILE A 14 5.92 -18.53 6.44
C ILE A 14 5.07 -17.31 6.01
N LEU A 15 3.87 -17.18 6.58
CA LEU A 15 2.98 -16.05 6.29
C LEU A 15 3.65 -14.72 6.64
N LEU A 16 4.24 -14.59 7.84
CA LEU A 16 4.89 -13.36 8.28
C LEU A 16 6.07 -12.99 7.40
N LEU A 17 6.88 -13.97 6.97
CA LEU A 17 8.01 -13.74 6.08
C LEU A 17 7.55 -13.22 4.72
N ASN A 18 6.57 -13.88 4.10
CA ASN A 18 6.07 -13.49 2.78
C ASN A 18 5.34 -12.14 2.83
N ALA A 19 4.41 -11.97 3.78
CA ALA A 19 3.61 -10.76 3.88
C ALA A 19 4.44 -9.52 4.27
N GLY A 20 5.49 -9.71 5.09
CA GLY A 20 6.32 -8.60 5.57
C GLY A 20 7.36 -8.10 4.57
N HIS A 21 7.66 -8.87 3.53
CA HIS A 21 8.73 -8.53 2.58
C HIS A 21 8.19 -7.86 1.31
N GLU A 22 7.41 -8.57 0.53
CA GLU A 22 7.07 -8.18 -0.85
C GLU A 22 6.26 -6.89 -0.92
N ALA A 23 5.24 -6.74 -0.06
CA ALA A 23 4.43 -5.54 -0.03
C ALA A 23 5.22 -4.28 0.34
N THR A 24 6.18 -4.39 1.26
CA THR A 24 7.01 -3.24 1.66
C THR A 24 7.98 -2.84 0.55
N VAL A 25 8.61 -3.82 -0.13
CA VAL A 25 9.49 -3.56 -1.29
C VAL A 25 8.72 -2.81 -2.37
N HIS A 26 7.53 -3.27 -2.74
CA HIS A 26 6.69 -2.60 -3.73
C HIS A 26 6.25 -1.21 -3.25
N THR A 27 5.89 -1.05 -1.98
CA THR A 27 5.50 0.27 -1.44
C THR A 27 6.66 1.28 -1.53
N ILE A 28 7.88 0.86 -1.22
CA ILE A 28 9.07 1.73 -1.34
C ILE A 28 9.27 2.12 -2.81
N GLY A 29 9.25 1.16 -3.73
CA GLY A 29 9.40 1.41 -5.17
C GLY A 29 8.33 2.35 -5.71
N ASN A 30 7.05 2.07 -5.44
CA ASN A 30 5.93 2.89 -5.85
C ASN A 30 6.01 4.30 -5.23
N GLY A 31 6.41 4.41 -3.96
CA GLY A 31 6.58 5.68 -3.28
C GLY A 31 7.68 6.55 -3.89
N ILE A 32 8.83 5.96 -4.21
CA ILE A 32 9.92 6.67 -4.89
C ILE A 32 9.45 7.13 -6.27
N LYS A 33 8.82 6.24 -7.05
CA LYS A 33 8.23 6.59 -8.35
C LYS A 33 7.25 7.76 -8.22
N CYS A 34 6.28 7.67 -7.30
CA CYS A 34 5.31 8.74 -7.09
C CYS A 34 5.97 10.09 -6.82
N LEU A 35 6.97 10.12 -5.93
CA LEU A 35 7.68 11.36 -5.60
C LEU A 35 8.52 11.90 -6.75
N LEU A 36 9.06 11.04 -7.62
CA LEU A 36 9.86 11.47 -8.78
C LEU A 36 9.02 11.86 -9.99
N GLU A 37 7.76 11.42 -10.07
CA GLU A 37 6.83 11.77 -11.17
C GLU A 37 6.04 13.05 -10.93
N VAL A 38 5.94 13.48 -9.67
CA VAL A 38 5.27 14.74 -9.32
C VAL A 38 6.28 15.86 -9.13
N ASP A 39 5.80 17.09 -9.04
CA ASP A 39 6.61 18.26 -8.65
C ASP A 39 6.94 18.14 -7.15
N PHE A 40 7.95 17.32 -6.84
CA PHE A 40 8.31 16.95 -5.48
C PHE A 40 8.72 18.18 -4.66
N ASP A 41 7.98 18.42 -3.57
CA ASP A 41 8.34 19.45 -2.60
C ASP A 41 9.15 18.83 -1.45
N PRO A 42 10.43 19.22 -1.25
CA PRO A 42 11.25 18.71 -0.15
C PRO A 42 10.63 18.88 1.24
N SER A 43 9.68 19.82 1.41
CA SER A 43 8.96 20.01 2.66
C SER A 43 8.13 18.79 3.07
N TRP A 44 7.71 17.95 2.12
CA TRP A 44 6.98 16.72 2.37
C TRP A 44 7.77 15.67 3.17
N LEU A 45 9.10 15.79 3.19
CA LEU A 45 10.00 14.92 3.95
C LEU A 45 10.80 15.66 5.03
N SER A 46 10.42 16.90 5.37
CA SER A 46 11.17 17.77 6.27
C SER A 46 10.92 17.56 7.77
N SER A 47 9.78 17.02 8.13
CA SER A 47 9.38 16.73 9.51
C SER A 47 8.71 15.36 9.63
N GLN A 48 8.64 14.82 10.84
CA GLN A 48 7.98 13.53 11.07
C GLN A 48 6.51 13.56 10.62
N GLU A 49 5.79 14.64 10.92
CA GLU A 49 4.39 14.80 10.52
C GLU A 49 4.24 14.85 9.00
N ALA A 50 5.09 15.59 8.31
CA ALA A 50 5.07 15.69 6.84
C ALA A 50 5.38 14.34 6.19
N VAL A 51 6.37 13.61 6.71
CA VAL A 51 6.71 12.25 6.26
C VAL A 51 5.53 11.31 6.43
N ASP A 52 4.85 11.35 7.57
CA ASP A 52 3.70 10.49 7.84
C ASP A 52 2.56 10.75 6.85
N LYS A 53 2.23 12.00 6.59
CA LYS A 53 1.23 12.39 5.59
C LYS A 53 1.62 11.94 4.18
N THR A 54 2.88 12.09 3.84
CA THR A 54 3.40 11.65 2.53
C THR A 54 3.32 10.14 2.36
N ILE A 55 3.66 9.36 3.38
CA ILE A 55 3.55 7.91 3.37
C ILE A 55 2.08 7.47 3.18
N GLU A 56 1.17 8.07 3.92
CA GLU A 56 -0.25 7.73 3.79
C GLU A 56 -0.80 8.10 2.41
N GLU A 57 -0.35 9.19 1.83
CA GLU A 57 -0.73 9.56 0.45
C GLU A 57 -0.13 8.60 -0.58
N ILE A 58 1.11 8.14 -0.42
CA ILE A 58 1.70 7.08 -1.26
C ILE A 58 0.81 5.83 -1.20
N LEU A 59 0.48 5.37 0.00
CA LEU A 59 -0.34 4.19 0.21
C LEU A 59 -1.76 4.33 -0.38
N ARG A 60 -2.36 5.52 -0.32
CA ARG A 60 -3.63 5.82 -0.97
C ARG A 60 -3.50 5.82 -2.49
N PHE A 61 -2.47 6.52 -2.98
CA PHE A 61 -2.33 6.85 -4.40
C PHE A 61 -1.85 5.66 -5.23
N ASP A 62 -0.89 4.91 -4.72
CA ASP A 62 -0.26 3.79 -5.43
C ASP A 62 0.04 2.62 -4.48
N PRO A 63 -1.02 1.98 -3.92
CA PRO A 63 -0.85 0.91 -2.96
C PRO A 63 -0.22 -0.34 -3.61
N PRO A 64 0.60 -1.10 -2.86
CA PRO A 64 1.26 -2.30 -3.38
C PRO A 64 0.31 -3.48 -3.58
N LEU A 65 -0.86 -3.43 -2.94
CA LEU A 65 -1.89 -4.46 -3.01
C LEU A 65 -3.16 -3.86 -3.59
N HIS A 66 -3.52 -4.30 -4.80
CA HIS A 66 -4.69 -3.79 -5.50
C HIS A 66 -5.97 -4.54 -5.14
N MET A 67 -5.87 -5.80 -4.77
CA MET A 67 -7.04 -6.65 -4.60
C MET A 67 -6.82 -7.72 -3.53
N PHE A 68 -7.85 -7.96 -2.72
CA PHE A 68 -8.00 -9.15 -1.90
C PHE A 68 -9.30 -9.85 -2.23
N THR A 69 -9.33 -11.17 -2.03
CA THR A 69 -10.54 -11.97 -2.21
C THR A 69 -11.12 -12.42 -0.89
N ARG A 70 -12.45 -12.58 -0.87
CA ARG A 70 -13.22 -13.18 0.20
C ARG A 70 -14.17 -14.22 -0.39
N TYR A 71 -14.59 -15.14 0.44
CA TYR A 71 -15.63 -16.10 0.12
C TYR A 71 -16.78 -15.91 1.11
N ALA A 72 -18.01 -15.90 0.62
CA ALA A 72 -19.19 -15.85 1.47
C ALA A 72 -19.36 -17.21 2.16
N TYR A 73 -19.36 -17.23 3.48
CA TYR A 73 -19.63 -18.45 4.28
C TYR A 73 -21.12 -18.66 4.57
N GLU A 74 -21.93 -17.67 4.25
CA GLU A 74 -23.39 -17.68 4.34
C GLU A 74 -23.92 -16.70 3.30
N GLU A 75 -25.22 -16.65 3.10
CA GLU A 75 -25.84 -15.63 2.26
C GLU A 75 -25.66 -14.24 2.90
N ILE A 76 -25.06 -13.31 2.16
CA ILE A 76 -24.73 -11.96 2.64
C ILE A 76 -25.24 -10.93 1.65
N GLU A 77 -26.06 -10.00 2.14
CA GLU A 77 -26.51 -8.84 1.36
C GLU A 77 -25.55 -7.66 1.53
N VAL A 78 -25.05 -7.12 0.42
CA VAL A 78 -24.21 -5.92 0.40
C VAL A 78 -24.77 -4.92 -0.62
N GLY A 79 -25.30 -3.82 -0.15
CA GLY A 79 -26.02 -2.86 -0.99
C GLY A 79 -27.25 -3.50 -1.64
N ASN A 80 -27.25 -3.60 -2.97
CA ASN A 80 -28.35 -4.19 -3.75
C ASN A 80 -28.00 -5.57 -4.31
N HIS A 81 -26.95 -6.22 -3.78
CA HIS A 81 -26.49 -7.52 -4.27
C HIS A 81 -26.43 -8.53 -3.13
N THR A 82 -26.95 -9.72 -3.39
CA THR A 82 -26.89 -10.85 -2.45
C THR A 82 -25.85 -11.84 -2.94
N PHE A 83 -24.83 -12.09 -2.11
CA PHE A 83 -23.82 -13.12 -2.33
C PHE A 83 -24.28 -14.42 -1.71
N GLY A 84 -24.39 -15.48 -2.51
CA GLY A 84 -24.70 -16.82 -2.04
C GLY A 84 -23.50 -17.50 -1.36
N PHE A 85 -23.76 -18.59 -0.62
CA PHE A 85 -22.71 -19.38 0.02
C PHE A 85 -21.66 -19.86 -1.00
N GLY A 86 -20.38 -19.67 -0.68
CA GLY A 86 -19.23 -20.07 -1.51
C GLY A 86 -18.88 -19.08 -2.62
N GLU A 87 -19.66 -18.03 -2.86
CA GLU A 87 -19.32 -17.02 -3.86
C GLU A 87 -18.05 -16.26 -3.49
N LYS A 88 -17.24 -16.01 -4.52
CA LYS A 88 -15.97 -15.30 -4.42
C LYS A 88 -16.16 -13.80 -4.70
N VAL A 89 -15.73 -12.97 -3.78
CA VAL A 89 -15.81 -11.51 -3.88
C VAL A 89 -14.41 -10.91 -3.95
N ALA A 90 -14.16 -10.04 -4.91
CA ALA A 90 -12.93 -9.27 -5.03
C ALA A 90 -13.10 -7.89 -4.35
N LEU A 91 -12.27 -7.60 -3.37
CA LEU A 91 -12.18 -6.30 -2.71
C LEU A 91 -11.08 -5.49 -3.38
N MET A 92 -11.47 -4.49 -4.16
CA MET A 92 -10.56 -3.69 -4.99
C MET A 92 -9.93 -2.54 -4.18
N LEU A 93 -8.91 -2.83 -3.38
CA LEU A 93 -8.25 -1.84 -2.50
C LEU A 93 -7.66 -0.66 -3.27
N GLY A 94 -7.02 -0.92 -4.42
CA GLY A 94 -6.47 0.14 -5.26
C GLY A 94 -7.55 1.11 -5.77
N ALA A 95 -8.76 0.62 -6.04
CA ALA A 95 -9.86 1.46 -6.49
C ALA A 95 -10.41 2.36 -5.37
N THR A 96 -10.39 1.89 -4.12
CA THR A 96 -10.90 2.70 -2.98
C THR A 96 -10.11 3.99 -2.80
N GLY A 97 -8.79 3.96 -3.03
CA GLY A 97 -7.93 5.14 -2.98
C GLY A 97 -8.19 6.15 -4.11
N ARG A 98 -8.94 5.77 -5.14
CA ARG A 98 -9.26 6.59 -6.32
C ARG A 98 -10.75 6.94 -6.46
N ASP A 99 -11.59 6.55 -5.51
CA ASP A 99 -13.02 6.81 -5.54
C ASP A 99 -13.32 8.32 -5.40
N PRO A 100 -13.91 8.98 -6.43
CA PRO A 100 -14.23 10.41 -6.37
C PRO A 100 -15.34 10.75 -5.38
N LYS A 101 -16.10 9.76 -4.91
CA LYS A 101 -17.11 9.94 -3.85
C LYS A 101 -16.46 10.12 -2.47
N VAL A 102 -15.22 9.66 -2.32
CA VAL A 102 -14.46 9.71 -1.05
C VAL A 102 -13.37 10.77 -1.12
N TRP A 103 -12.68 10.88 -2.25
CA TRP A 103 -11.49 11.69 -2.42
C TRP A 103 -11.73 12.82 -3.44
N GLN A 104 -11.49 14.05 -3.04
CA GLN A 104 -11.48 15.17 -3.99
C GLN A 104 -10.26 15.06 -4.91
N VAL A 105 -10.45 15.24 -6.23
CA VAL A 105 -9.39 15.11 -7.24
C VAL A 105 -8.50 13.88 -6.98
N PRO A 106 -9.07 12.65 -7.01
CA PRO A 106 -8.41 11.43 -6.52
C PRO A 106 -7.12 11.09 -7.27
N ASN A 107 -6.96 11.57 -8.49
CA ASN A 107 -5.80 11.33 -9.35
C ASN A 107 -4.67 12.36 -9.14
N LYS A 108 -4.83 13.33 -8.25
CA LYS A 108 -3.75 14.22 -7.82
C LYS A 108 -3.08 13.64 -6.59
N PHE A 109 -1.75 13.53 -6.63
CA PHE A 109 -0.94 13.25 -5.44
C PHE A 109 -0.90 14.50 -4.55
N ASP A 110 -1.30 14.39 -3.30
CA ASP A 110 -1.42 15.53 -2.40
C ASP A 110 -1.30 15.09 -0.93
N PRO A 111 -0.10 15.16 -0.34
CA PRO A 111 0.15 14.78 1.05
C PRO A 111 -0.58 15.63 2.10
N THR A 112 -1.29 16.69 1.70
CA THR A 112 -2.05 17.53 2.65
C THR A 112 -3.44 16.99 2.94
N ARG A 113 -3.86 15.93 2.26
CA ARG A 113 -5.21 15.33 2.43
C ARG A 113 -5.46 14.81 3.84
N ASP A 114 -6.71 14.80 4.23
CA ASP A 114 -7.19 13.91 5.29
C ASP A 114 -7.27 12.47 4.76
N ILE A 115 -6.43 11.61 5.32
CA ILE A 115 -6.28 10.21 4.92
C ILE A 115 -7.01 9.24 5.86
N SER A 116 -7.90 9.72 6.73
CA SER A 116 -8.61 8.92 7.72
C SER A 116 -9.44 7.77 7.11
N ARG A 117 -9.77 7.88 5.81
CA ARG A 117 -10.52 6.87 5.04
C ARG A 117 -9.64 5.96 4.19
N ASN A 118 -8.32 6.00 4.38
CA ASN A 118 -7.40 5.12 3.63
C ASN A 118 -7.60 3.66 4.05
N THR A 119 -7.83 2.78 3.08
CA THR A 119 -8.06 1.35 3.28
C THR A 119 -6.92 0.47 2.75
N SER A 120 -5.76 1.03 2.43
CA SER A 120 -4.64 0.29 1.85
C SER A 120 -4.12 -0.84 2.74
N PHE A 121 -4.31 -0.73 4.04
CA PHE A 121 -4.03 -1.80 5.02
C PHE A 121 -5.24 -2.68 5.35
N GLY A 122 -6.32 -2.58 4.57
CA GLY A 122 -7.57 -3.29 4.83
C GLY A 122 -8.37 -2.71 5.99
N GLY A 123 -9.20 -3.56 6.61
CA GLY A 123 -10.06 -3.16 7.72
C GLY A 123 -10.61 -4.35 8.51
N GLY A 124 -11.26 -4.06 9.64
CA GLY A 124 -11.86 -5.08 10.51
C GLY A 124 -10.82 -6.03 11.13
N ILE A 125 -11.22 -7.27 11.37
CA ILE A 125 -10.38 -8.29 12.01
C ILE A 125 -9.15 -8.69 11.17
N HIS A 126 -9.15 -8.36 9.88
CA HIS A 126 -8.04 -8.61 8.95
C HIS A 126 -7.21 -7.36 8.66
N PHE A 127 -7.34 -6.30 9.47
CA PHE A 127 -6.45 -5.15 9.36
C PHE A 127 -4.98 -5.59 9.44
N CYS A 128 -4.12 -5.03 8.60
CA CYS A 128 -2.72 -5.42 8.50
C CYS A 128 -1.99 -5.29 9.84
N VAL A 129 -1.55 -6.42 10.39
CA VAL A 129 -0.78 -6.46 11.63
C VAL A 129 0.59 -5.78 11.47
N GLY A 130 1.17 -5.81 10.26
CA GLY A 130 2.45 -5.20 9.92
C GLY A 130 2.39 -3.70 9.61
N ALA A 131 1.21 -3.07 9.61
CA ALA A 131 1.07 -1.66 9.24
C ALA A 131 1.99 -0.69 10.03
N PRO A 132 2.22 -0.86 11.36
CA PRO A 132 3.15 -0.02 12.09
C PRO A 132 4.60 -0.19 11.62
N LEU A 133 5.02 -1.43 11.30
CA LEU A 133 6.37 -1.72 10.81
C LEU A 133 6.58 -1.15 9.41
N ALA A 134 5.66 -1.39 8.48
CA ALA A 134 5.74 -0.85 7.12
C ALA A 134 5.85 0.68 7.12
N ARG A 135 5.06 1.37 7.95
CA ARG A 135 5.17 2.82 8.13
C ARG A 135 6.53 3.25 8.68
N LEU A 136 7.06 2.50 9.64
CA LEU A 136 8.38 2.78 10.22
C LEU A 136 9.50 2.64 9.17
N GLU A 137 9.45 1.62 8.35
CA GLU A 137 10.42 1.39 7.28
C GLU A 137 10.40 2.53 6.27
N LEU A 138 9.22 2.95 5.80
CA LEU A 138 9.06 4.10 4.90
C LEU A 138 9.54 5.42 5.54
N ARG A 139 9.21 5.65 6.83
CA ARG A 139 9.67 6.81 7.61
C ARG A 139 11.20 6.93 7.66
N LYS A 140 11.89 5.80 7.62
CA LYS A 140 13.35 5.78 7.61
C LYS A 140 13.92 5.85 6.21
N ALA A 141 13.38 5.06 5.30
CA ALA A 141 13.94 4.92 3.96
C ALA A 141 13.79 6.20 3.12
N LEU A 142 12.58 6.75 3.00
CA LEU A 142 12.32 7.86 2.10
C LEU A 142 13.12 9.14 2.44
N PRO A 143 13.09 9.67 3.68
CA PRO A 143 13.85 10.89 3.99
C PRO A 143 15.36 10.71 3.82
N ILE A 144 15.91 9.55 4.18
CA ILE A 144 17.34 9.28 4.04
C ILE A 144 17.73 9.23 2.57
N LEU A 145 16.94 8.56 1.73
CA LEU A 145 17.21 8.43 0.30
C LEU A 145 17.20 9.80 -0.38
N PHE A 146 16.12 10.55 -0.24
CA PHE A 146 15.97 11.86 -0.88
C PHE A 146 16.94 12.92 -0.35
N LYS A 147 17.33 12.83 0.94
CA LYS A 147 18.39 13.68 1.50
C LYS A 147 19.77 13.37 0.93
N ARG A 148 20.08 12.09 0.69
CA ARG A 148 21.35 11.67 0.12
C ARG A 148 21.46 11.96 -1.38
N HIS A 149 20.34 11.90 -2.07
CA HIS A 149 20.27 12.03 -3.53
C HIS A 149 19.22 13.10 -3.92
N PRO A 150 19.47 14.38 -3.63
CA PRO A 150 18.49 15.45 -3.85
C PRO A 150 18.21 15.75 -5.33
N HIS A 151 19.05 15.23 -6.23
CA HIS A 151 18.92 15.39 -7.68
C HIS A 151 18.50 14.08 -8.38
N MET A 152 18.07 13.10 -7.59
CA MET A 152 17.61 11.82 -8.13
C MET A 152 16.43 12.03 -9.08
N CYS A 153 16.50 11.42 -10.26
CA CYS A 153 15.43 11.47 -11.25
C CYS A 153 15.26 10.11 -11.95
N LEU A 154 14.09 9.89 -12.53
CA LEU A 154 13.82 8.69 -13.34
C LEU A 154 14.63 8.76 -14.64
N LEU A 155 15.22 7.64 -15.04
CA LEU A 155 15.87 7.49 -16.34
C LEU A 155 14.88 7.12 -17.45
N GLU A 156 13.80 6.45 -17.08
CA GLU A 156 12.73 6.01 -17.98
C GLU A 156 11.41 5.91 -17.21
N THR A 157 10.31 5.79 -17.91
CA THR A 157 9.00 5.52 -17.29
C THR A 157 8.98 4.10 -16.75
N PRO A 158 8.84 3.88 -15.43
CA PRO A 158 8.81 2.54 -14.85
C PRO A 158 7.57 1.77 -15.29
N LEU A 159 7.73 0.46 -15.50
CA LEU A 159 6.64 -0.44 -15.84
C LEU A 159 6.25 -1.29 -14.64
N TYR A 160 4.96 -1.45 -14.44
CA TYR A 160 4.43 -2.37 -13.43
C TYR A 160 4.53 -3.82 -13.89
N ALA A 161 4.79 -4.71 -12.95
CA ALA A 161 4.77 -6.13 -13.20
C ALA A 161 3.31 -6.63 -13.35
N ASP A 162 3.11 -7.59 -14.24
CA ASP A 162 1.81 -8.27 -14.39
C ASP A 162 1.70 -9.38 -13.33
N ILE A 163 1.33 -9.00 -12.12
CA ILE A 163 1.19 -9.89 -10.96
C ILE A 163 -0.24 -9.82 -10.44
N TYR A 164 -0.81 -10.98 -10.08
CA TYR A 164 -2.23 -11.13 -9.80
C TYR A 164 -2.82 -10.15 -8.79
N HIS A 165 -2.19 -9.92 -7.64
CA HIS A 165 -2.71 -9.05 -6.59
C HIS A 165 -1.74 -7.96 -6.14
N PHE A 166 -0.46 -8.12 -6.42
CA PHE A 166 0.54 -7.09 -6.19
C PHE A 166 0.57 -6.07 -7.33
N HIS A 167 0.82 -4.83 -6.96
CA HIS A 167 1.06 -3.73 -7.88
C HIS A 167 2.42 -3.13 -7.58
N GLY A 168 3.43 -3.71 -8.18
CA GLY A 168 4.83 -3.35 -7.99
C GLY A 168 5.55 -3.16 -9.31
N LEU A 169 6.62 -2.39 -9.28
CA LEU A 169 7.44 -2.11 -10.45
C LEU A 169 8.30 -3.32 -10.81
N GLN A 170 8.50 -3.56 -12.11
CA GLN A 170 9.48 -4.55 -12.60
C GLN A 170 10.91 -4.08 -12.27
N SER A 171 11.16 -2.79 -12.47
CA SER A 171 12.42 -2.12 -12.16
C SER A 171 12.16 -0.64 -11.94
N LEU A 172 13.07 0.02 -11.23
CA LEU A 172 13.06 1.46 -11.02
C LEU A 172 14.46 2.00 -11.31
N LEU A 173 14.68 2.42 -12.55
CA LEU A 173 15.98 2.95 -12.98
C LEU A 173 16.06 4.45 -12.69
N VAL A 174 17.02 4.84 -11.86
CA VAL A 174 17.22 6.21 -11.43
C VAL A 174 18.64 6.69 -11.69
N LYS A 175 18.76 7.97 -11.98
CA LYS A 175 20.03 8.69 -11.91
C LYS A 175 20.15 9.32 -10.53
N LEU A 176 21.28 9.10 -9.86
CA LEU A 176 21.60 9.66 -8.54
C LEU A 176 22.29 11.02 -8.64
#